data_d46cee17722a2dcd7dd29a5b26d45c14
#
_entry.id   d46cee17722a2dcd7dd29a5b26d45c14
#
_cell.length_a   1.000
_cell.length_b   1.000
_cell.length_c   1.000
_cell.angle_alpha   90.00
_cell.angle_beta   90.00
_cell.angle_gamma   90.00
#
_symmetry.space_group_name_H-M   'P 1'
#
loop_
_entity.id
_entity.type
_entity.pdbx_description
1 polymer ?
#
loop_
_entity_poly.entity_id
_entity_poly.type
_entity_poly.pdbx_seq_one_letter_code
_entity_poly.pdbx_strand_id
1 'polypeptide(L)'
;MSDIKTYNEETQELFLRFLLSDPDLFARCQNIVEPEYFNLKYRPAVELFKSHSEKHNAIPTPEQVSAVAGTVLEPIPNVTVDHHDWFLSEFETFCRHKALE
;
A
#
# COMPACT_ATOMS: atom_id res chain seq x y z
N MET A 1 -11.13 -11.29 -24.42
CA MET A 1 -10.46 -10.19 -23.99
C MET A 1 -9.75 -10.44 -22.69
N SER A 2 -9.06 -9.55 -22.38
CA SER A 2 -8.14 -9.73 -21.31
C SER A 2 -8.73 -9.29 -19.98
N ASP A 3 -8.57 -10.12 -18.99
CA ASP A 3 -8.91 -9.76 -17.62
C ASP A 3 -7.70 -9.27 -16.88
N ILE A 4 -6.69 -8.83 -17.62
CA ILE A 4 -5.48 -8.33 -17.02
C ILE A 4 -5.79 -7.04 -16.29
N LYS A 5 -5.59 -7.06 -15.00
CA LYS A 5 -5.74 -5.84 -14.20
C LYS A 5 -4.50 -4.99 -14.36
N THR A 6 -4.72 -3.72 -14.59
CA THR A 6 -3.62 -2.77 -14.69
C THR A 6 -3.45 -2.09 -13.34
N TYR A 7 -2.29 -2.31 -12.73
CA TYR A 7 -1.97 -1.68 -11.45
C TYR A 7 -1.12 -0.44 -11.73
N ASN A 8 -1.79 0.60 -12.23
CA ASN A 8 -1.13 1.85 -12.57
C ASN A 8 -0.85 2.68 -11.31
N GLU A 9 -0.31 3.89 -11.50
CA GLU A 9 -0.01 4.76 -10.38
C GLU A 9 -1.21 5.06 -9.50
N GLU A 10 -2.36 5.27 -10.12
CA GLU A 10 -3.57 5.58 -9.35
C GLU A 10 -3.97 4.44 -8.44
N THR A 11 -3.87 3.21 -8.94
CA THR A 11 -4.19 2.03 -8.13
C THR A 11 -3.18 1.85 -7.01
N GLN A 12 -1.90 2.05 -7.30
CA GLN A 12 -0.85 1.93 -6.28
C GLN A 12 -0.99 3.00 -5.22
N GLU A 13 -1.36 4.22 -5.63
CA GLU A 13 -1.62 5.29 -4.69
C GLU A 13 -2.80 4.94 -3.79
N LEU A 14 -3.84 4.36 -4.36
CA LEU A 14 -5.00 3.92 -3.59
C LEU A 14 -4.61 2.87 -2.55
N PHE A 15 -3.75 1.92 -2.92
CA PHE A 15 -3.26 0.93 -1.97
C PHE A 15 -2.55 1.60 -0.79
N LEU A 16 -1.69 2.57 -1.07
CA LEU A 16 -0.98 3.27 0.01
C LEU A 16 -1.94 4.04 0.91
N ARG A 17 -2.99 4.62 0.33
CA ARG A 17 -4.00 5.34 1.11
C ARG A 17 -4.77 4.38 2.02
N PHE A 18 -5.05 3.17 1.54
CA PHE A 18 -5.68 2.16 2.39
C PHE A 18 -4.77 1.76 3.55
N LEU A 19 -3.48 1.59 3.27
CA LEU A 19 -2.52 1.27 4.33
C LEU A 19 -2.45 2.35 5.39
N LEU A 20 -2.64 3.61 4.99
CA LEU A 20 -2.67 4.72 5.93
C LEU A 20 -3.97 4.77 6.75
N SER A 21 -5.02 4.17 6.23
CA SER A 21 -6.35 4.25 6.86
C SER A 21 -6.43 3.40 8.12
N ASP A 22 -5.72 2.28 8.15
CA ASP A 22 -5.83 1.34 9.26
C ASP A 22 -4.52 0.59 9.43
N PRO A 23 -3.85 0.72 10.58
CA PRO A 23 -2.60 -0.01 10.83
C PRO A 23 -2.77 -1.52 10.70
N ASP A 24 -3.95 -2.04 10.98
CA ASP A 24 -4.22 -3.46 10.89
C ASP A 24 -4.07 -3.98 9.46
N LEU A 25 -4.41 -3.16 8.46
CA LEU A 25 -4.27 -3.55 7.07
C LEU A 25 -2.81 -3.79 6.71
N PHE A 26 -1.92 -2.90 7.16
CA PHE A 26 -0.50 -3.10 6.91
C PHE A 26 0.01 -4.34 7.64
N ALA A 27 -0.42 -4.53 8.88
CA ALA A 27 0.02 -5.69 9.67
C ALA A 27 -0.34 -7.00 8.98
N ARG A 28 -1.50 -7.04 8.31
CA ARG A 28 -1.94 -8.24 7.63
C ARG A 28 -1.19 -8.55 6.35
N CYS A 29 -0.65 -7.52 5.69
CA CYS A 29 0.02 -7.72 4.41
C CYS A 29 1.52 -7.41 4.44
N GLN A 30 2.08 -7.11 5.61
CA GLN A 30 3.49 -6.72 5.70
C GLN A 30 4.45 -7.80 5.22
N ASN A 31 4.03 -9.06 5.24
CA ASN A 31 4.88 -10.16 4.83
C ASN A 31 4.92 -10.35 3.32
N ILE A 32 3.98 -9.77 2.59
CA ILE A 32 3.92 -9.93 1.14
C ILE A 32 4.27 -8.66 0.38
N VAL A 33 4.32 -7.52 1.05
CA VAL A 33 4.59 -6.25 0.39
C VAL A 33 6.09 -6.03 0.24
N GLU A 34 6.50 -5.64 -0.97
CA GLU A 34 7.89 -5.31 -1.26
C GLU A 34 7.93 -3.99 -2.02
N PRO A 35 8.87 -3.09 -1.67
CA PRO A 35 8.95 -1.80 -2.37
C PRO A 35 9.10 -1.94 -3.88
N GLU A 36 9.82 -2.96 -4.33
CA GLU A 36 10.11 -3.16 -5.75
C GLU A 36 8.87 -3.51 -6.57
N TYR A 37 7.75 -3.88 -5.93
CA TYR A 37 6.51 -4.14 -6.65
C TYR A 37 5.84 -2.86 -7.12
N PHE A 38 6.23 -1.72 -6.53
CA PHE A 38 5.61 -0.43 -6.81
C PHE A 38 6.45 0.36 -7.82
N ASN A 39 5.82 1.36 -8.43
CA ASN A 39 6.55 2.30 -9.28
C ASN A 39 7.62 3.00 -8.46
N LEU A 40 8.69 3.42 -9.12
CA LEU A 40 9.81 4.09 -8.46
C LEU A 40 9.36 5.22 -7.54
N LYS A 41 8.34 5.95 -7.96
CA LYS A 41 7.80 7.07 -7.19
C LYS A 41 7.32 6.65 -5.81
N TYR A 42 6.78 5.45 -5.68
CA TYR A 42 6.17 4.99 -4.44
C TYR A 42 7.07 4.07 -3.61
N ARG A 43 8.19 3.65 -4.14
CA ARG A 43 9.10 2.76 -3.41
C ARG A 43 9.56 3.33 -2.08
N PRO A 44 9.96 4.62 -2.01
CA PRO A 44 10.36 5.18 -0.71
C PRO A 44 9.23 5.15 0.32
N ALA A 45 7.98 5.32 -0.13
CA ALA A 45 6.85 5.26 0.78
C ALA A 45 6.67 3.85 1.36
N VAL A 46 6.80 2.82 0.52
CA VAL A 46 6.68 1.43 0.99
C VAL A 46 7.83 1.09 1.93
N GLU A 47 9.04 1.54 1.62
CA GLU A 47 10.19 1.33 2.49
C GLU A 47 9.97 2.00 3.84
N LEU A 48 9.36 3.18 3.84
CA LEU A 48 9.06 3.89 5.09
C LEU A 48 8.04 3.09 5.91
N PHE A 49 7.00 2.55 5.29
CA PHE A 49 6.03 1.73 5.99
C PHE A 49 6.72 0.56 6.69
N LYS A 50 7.59 -0.14 5.97
CA LYS A 50 8.26 -1.32 6.51
C LYS A 50 9.24 -0.96 7.64
N SER A 51 10.09 0.03 7.42
CA SER A 51 11.08 0.39 8.42
C SER A 51 10.44 1.02 9.66
N HIS A 52 9.42 1.85 9.46
CA HIS A 52 8.73 2.48 10.58
C HIS A 52 8.02 1.43 11.44
N SER A 53 7.40 0.46 10.78
CA SER A 53 6.71 -0.62 11.49
C SER A 53 7.70 -1.45 12.31
N GLU A 54 8.88 -1.74 11.76
CA GLU A 54 9.90 -2.50 12.47
C GLU A 54 10.43 -1.76 13.69
N LYS A 55 10.63 -0.45 13.56
CA LYS A 55 11.23 0.35 14.63
C LYS A 55 10.24 0.76 15.70
N HIS A 56 9.02 1.05 15.32
CA HIS A 56 8.04 1.67 16.22
C HIS A 56 6.78 0.83 16.42
N ASN A 57 6.69 -0.29 15.73
CA ASN A 57 5.51 -1.15 15.78
C ASN A 57 4.23 -0.37 15.43
N ALA A 58 4.35 0.54 14.48
CA ALA A 58 3.27 1.43 14.06
C ALA A 58 3.52 1.87 12.62
N ILE A 59 2.47 2.32 11.94
CA ILE A 59 2.63 2.86 10.59
C ILE A 59 3.04 4.33 10.66
N PRO A 60 3.69 4.85 9.59
CA PRO A 60 4.05 6.26 9.56
C PRO A 60 2.82 7.14 9.39
N THR A 61 2.98 8.44 9.63
CA THR A 61 1.89 9.39 9.46
C THR A 61 1.67 9.72 7.98
N PRO A 62 0.46 10.18 7.62
CA PRO A 62 0.23 10.61 6.24
C PRO A 62 1.21 11.67 5.76
N GLU A 63 1.62 12.58 6.64
CA GLU A 63 2.59 13.62 6.30
C GLU A 63 3.94 13.03 5.95
N GLN A 64 4.38 12.04 6.70
CA GLN A 64 5.66 11.39 6.43
C GLN A 64 5.63 10.65 5.10
N VAL A 65 4.56 9.91 4.86
CA VAL A 65 4.43 9.14 3.61
C VAL A 65 4.34 10.08 2.42
N SER A 66 3.56 11.16 2.55
CA SER A 66 3.41 12.15 1.47
C SER A 66 4.75 12.80 1.13
N ALA A 67 5.55 13.10 2.14
CA ALA A 67 6.84 13.74 1.93
C ALA A 67 7.77 12.87 1.09
N VAL A 68 7.84 11.56 1.39
CA VAL A 68 8.75 10.69 0.64
C VAL A 68 8.18 10.28 -0.71
N ALA A 69 6.88 10.28 -0.87
CA ALA A 69 6.24 9.95 -2.15
C ALA A 69 6.23 11.15 -3.12
N GLY A 70 6.42 12.35 -2.59
CA GLY A 70 6.38 13.54 -3.43
C GLY A 70 4.98 13.92 -3.90
N THR A 71 3.95 13.41 -3.24
CA THR A 71 2.57 13.72 -3.55
C THR A 71 1.75 13.57 -2.27
N VAL A 72 0.64 14.30 -2.20
CA VAL A 72 -0.20 14.24 -1.01
C VAL A 72 -0.95 12.92 -0.98
N LEU A 73 -0.77 12.16 0.09
CA LEU A 73 -1.46 10.90 0.31
C LEU A 73 -2.25 11.01 1.61
N GLU A 74 -3.55 10.82 1.53
CA GLU A 74 -4.43 10.91 2.68
C GLU A 74 -5.14 9.59 2.91
N PRO A 75 -5.44 9.24 4.18
CA PRO A 75 -6.18 8.02 4.46
C PRO A 75 -7.55 8.03 3.77
N ILE A 76 -8.05 6.85 3.44
CA ILE A 76 -9.39 6.71 2.90
C ILE A 76 -10.38 6.93 4.05
N PRO A 77 -11.34 7.85 3.92
CA PRO A 77 -12.32 8.06 4.98
C PRO A 77 -13.36 6.94 5.01
N ASN A 78 -13.89 6.67 6.20
CA ASN A 78 -15.01 5.75 6.39
C ASN A 78 -14.76 4.34 5.83
N VAL A 79 -13.57 3.81 6.09
CA VAL A 79 -13.22 2.45 5.67
C VAL A 79 -14.06 1.44 6.45
N THR A 80 -14.71 0.53 5.72
CA THR A 80 -15.56 -0.51 6.30
C THR A 80 -14.91 -1.88 6.18
N VAL A 81 -15.54 -2.89 6.78
CA VAL A 81 -15.08 -4.27 6.67
C VAL A 81 -15.05 -4.71 5.20
N ASP A 82 -16.05 -4.30 4.43
CA ASP A 82 -16.09 -4.63 3.01
C ASP A 82 -14.90 -4.03 2.26
N HIS A 83 -14.50 -2.81 2.64
CA HIS A 83 -13.33 -2.17 2.06
C HIS A 83 -12.05 -2.93 2.41
N HIS A 84 -11.96 -3.42 3.64
CA HIS A 84 -10.80 -4.22 4.07
C HIS A 84 -10.68 -5.49 3.23
N ASP A 85 -11.80 -6.21 3.06
CA ASP A 85 -11.78 -7.46 2.29
C ASP A 85 -11.41 -7.20 0.83
N TRP A 86 -11.98 -6.15 0.25
CA TRP A 86 -11.65 -5.78 -1.11
C TRP A 86 -10.15 -5.45 -1.25
N PHE A 87 -9.64 -4.61 -0.34
CA PHE A 87 -8.25 -4.20 -0.38
C PHE A 87 -7.31 -5.40 -0.27
N LEU A 88 -7.54 -6.26 0.71
CA LEU A 88 -6.65 -7.40 0.95
C LEU A 88 -6.63 -8.33 -0.25
N SER A 89 -7.78 -8.57 -0.85
CA SER A 89 -7.88 -9.42 -2.02
C SER A 89 -7.15 -8.82 -3.23
N GLU A 90 -7.37 -7.54 -3.50
CA GLU A 90 -6.74 -6.87 -4.63
C GLU A 90 -5.25 -6.68 -4.41
N PHE A 91 -4.85 -6.35 -3.19
CA PHE A 91 -3.45 -6.14 -2.89
C PHE A 91 -2.66 -7.44 -2.96
N GLU A 92 -3.24 -8.53 -2.48
CA GLU A 92 -2.61 -9.84 -2.59
C GLU A 92 -2.40 -10.21 -4.06
N THR A 93 -3.41 -9.97 -4.89
CA THR A 93 -3.32 -10.24 -6.32
C THR A 93 -2.23 -9.39 -6.97
N PHE A 94 -2.18 -8.11 -6.61
CA PHE A 94 -1.15 -7.20 -7.10
C PHE A 94 0.25 -7.72 -6.76
N CYS A 95 0.48 -8.05 -5.51
CA CYS A 95 1.80 -8.52 -5.07
C CYS A 95 2.17 -9.84 -5.74
N ARG A 96 1.20 -10.74 -5.91
CA ARG A 96 1.45 -12.01 -6.57
C ARG A 96 1.86 -11.82 -8.02
N HIS A 97 1.16 -10.93 -8.73
CA HIS A 97 1.51 -10.62 -10.11
C HIS A 97 2.92 -10.05 -10.22
N LYS A 98 3.25 -9.12 -9.33
CA LYS A 98 4.56 -8.49 -9.37
C LYS A 98 5.68 -9.47 -9.02
N ALA A 99 5.42 -10.38 -8.11
CA ALA A 99 6.41 -11.37 -7.72
C ALA A 99 6.74 -12.34 -8.85
N LEU A 100 5.81 -12.51 -9.80
CA LEU A 100 5.99 -13.43 -10.92
C LEU A 100 6.59 -12.76 -12.17
N GLU A 101 6.78 -11.46 -12.15
CA GLU A 101 7.37 -10.73 -13.28
C GLU A 101 8.86 -10.95 -13.41
#